data_525bf7299c78adfe6ac814967b9a703e
#
_entry.id   525bf7299c78adfe6ac814967b9a703e
#
_cell.length_a   1.000
_cell.length_b   1.000
_cell.length_c   1.000
_cell.angle_alpha   90.00
_cell.angle_beta   90.00
_cell.angle_gamma   90.00
#
_symmetry.space_group_name_H-M   'P 1'
#
loop_
_entity.id
_entity.type
_entity.pdbx_description
1 polymer ?
#
loop_
_entity_poly.entity_id
_entity_poly.type
_entity_poly.pdbx_seq_one_letter_code
_entity_poly.pdbx_strand_id
1 'polypeptide(L)'
;MIAKGLDQDGFIAREGSLAHVADAFAPVVDAARARIGATFGNGRDGGRLHSAYLYGSVPRGTATPGTSDLDLLLALRNHPTTPADRADADALGAALDAEFAQIDGVGVLLFSVERLLSELERHDLGWFVSCLCTPLLGEDLAEQLPRYRPTPLLARETNGDLGPEVPRWHERAAAARTDAERRTLSRGVGRRLARTGLTLVMPRWGGWTSDLTESAEVFGRYYPERAAQMRVAAAAGRTPTADPAVITMLVSDLAPWLVAEYRAVHGEKAPRP
;
A
#
# COMPACT_ATOMS: atom_id res chain seq x y z
N MET A 1 16.32 11.52 -16.72
CA MET A 1 15.41 12.11 -15.70
C MET A 1 14.52 11.00 -15.20
N ILE A 2 14.39 10.84 -13.89
CA ILE A 2 13.46 9.86 -13.29
C ILE A 2 12.04 10.33 -13.64
N ALA A 3 11.21 9.43 -14.17
CA ALA A 3 9.81 9.72 -14.44
C ALA A 3 9.13 10.17 -13.14
N LYS A 4 8.33 11.23 -13.19
CA LYS A 4 7.69 11.80 -11.99
C LYS A 4 6.41 11.07 -11.57
N GLY A 5 5.97 10.02 -12.26
CA GLY A 5 4.70 9.32 -11.99
C GLY A 5 3.47 10.21 -12.13
N LEU A 6 3.57 11.26 -12.95
CA LEU A 6 2.49 12.20 -13.23
C LEU A 6 2.05 12.08 -14.68
N ASP A 7 0.78 12.37 -14.93
CA ASP A 7 0.26 12.57 -16.27
C ASP A 7 0.64 13.96 -16.82
N GLN A 8 0.21 14.23 -18.07
CA GLN A 8 0.51 15.48 -18.78
C GLN A 8 -0.05 16.74 -18.09
N ASP A 9 -1.08 16.60 -17.26
CA ASP A 9 -1.72 17.70 -16.53
C ASP A 9 -1.13 17.86 -15.10
N GLY A 10 -0.14 17.04 -14.72
CA GLY A 10 0.54 17.10 -13.45
C GLY A 10 -0.24 16.45 -12.29
N PHE A 11 -1.18 15.57 -12.59
CA PHE A 11 -1.82 14.71 -11.57
C PHE A 11 -1.08 13.39 -11.48
N ILE A 12 -1.15 12.76 -10.29
CA ILE A 12 -0.60 11.43 -10.05
C ILE A 12 -1.33 10.45 -10.97
N ALA A 13 -0.60 9.81 -11.87
CA ALA A 13 -1.14 8.80 -12.77
C ALA A 13 -1.43 7.49 -12.03
N ARG A 14 -2.44 6.74 -12.48
CA ARG A 14 -2.66 5.38 -11.99
C ARG A 14 -1.48 4.49 -12.38
N GLU A 15 -0.85 3.85 -11.39
CA GLU A 15 0.38 3.09 -11.60
C GLU A 15 0.20 1.75 -12.31
N GLY A 16 -0.93 1.09 -12.07
CA GLY A 16 -1.20 -0.26 -12.54
C GLY A 16 -2.15 -0.34 -13.72
N SER A 17 -2.06 -1.45 -14.45
CA SER A 17 -2.99 -1.82 -15.52
C SER A 17 -3.11 -3.34 -15.62
N LEU A 18 -4.29 -3.87 -15.99
CA LEU A 18 -4.42 -5.29 -16.31
C LEU A 18 -3.53 -5.71 -17.50
N ALA A 19 -3.23 -4.76 -18.41
CA ALA A 19 -2.31 -5.00 -19.53
C ALA A 19 -0.84 -5.18 -19.09
N HIS A 20 -0.48 -4.81 -17.87
CA HIS A 20 0.86 -5.02 -17.32
C HIS A 20 1.00 -6.33 -16.55
N VAL A 21 -0.09 -7.05 -16.32
CA VAL A 21 -0.04 -8.35 -15.62
C VAL A 21 0.73 -9.34 -16.48
N ALA A 22 1.86 -9.83 -15.95
CA ALA A 22 2.65 -10.81 -16.67
C ALA A 22 1.88 -12.15 -16.80
N ASP A 23 2.11 -12.88 -17.91
CA ASP A 23 1.43 -14.14 -18.24
C ASP A 23 1.44 -15.16 -17.09
N ALA A 24 2.52 -15.21 -16.32
CA ALA A 24 2.65 -16.09 -15.16
C ALA A 24 1.60 -15.83 -14.07
N PHE A 25 1.06 -14.60 -13.97
CA PHE A 25 0.05 -14.22 -12.98
C PHE A 25 -1.37 -14.16 -13.56
N ALA A 26 -1.54 -14.24 -14.90
CA ALA A 26 -2.87 -14.19 -15.52
C ALA A 26 -3.83 -15.26 -14.95
N PRO A 27 -3.43 -16.54 -14.76
CA PRO A 27 -4.32 -17.55 -14.21
C PRO A 27 -4.85 -17.23 -12.81
N VAL A 28 -4.00 -16.73 -11.90
CA VAL A 28 -4.44 -16.39 -10.54
C VAL A 28 -5.32 -15.14 -10.52
N VAL A 29 -5.07 -14.17 -11.40
CA VAL A 29 -5.91 -12.97 -11.56
C VAL A 29 -7.30 -13.34 -12.09
N ASP A 30 -7.39 -14.24 -13.08
CA ASP A 30 -8.66 -14.71 -13.61
C ASP A 30 -9.44 -15.54 -12.59
N ALA A 31 -8.75 -16.41 -11.83
CA ALA A 31 -9.35 -17.17 -10.75
C ALA A 31 -9.86 -16.24 -9.62
N ALA A 32 -9.10 -15.21 -9.26
CA ALA A 32 -9.51 -14.21 -8.27
C ALA A 32 -10.78 -13.50 -8.73
N ARG A 33 -10.82 -13.02 -9.99
CA ARG A 33 -12.02 -12.39 -10.58
C ARG A 33 -13.25 -13.31 -10.52
N ALA A 34 -13.09 -14.55 -10.93
CA ALA A 34 -14.19 -15.52 -10.94
C ALA A 34 -14.73 -15.82 -9.52
N ARG A 35 -13.82 -16.04 -8.55
CA ARG A 35 -14.19 -16.36 -7.16
C ARG A 35 -14.78 -15.16 -6.43
N ILE A 36 -14.26 -13.95 -6.65
CA ILE A 36 -14.86 -12.73 -6.12
C ILE A 36 -16.30 -12.61 -6.62
N GLY A 37 -16.51 -12.79 -7.93
CA GLY A 37 -17.84 -12.75 -8.53
C GLY A 37 -18.79 -13.80 -7.96
N ALA A 38 -18.32 -15.02 -7.73
CA ALA A 38 -19.11 -16.10 -7.14
C ALA A 38 -19.48 -15.85 -5.67
N THR A 39 -18.56 -15.29 -4.88
CA THR A 39 -18.73 -15.11 -3.42
C THR A 39 -19.51 -13.84 -3.08
N PHE A 40 -19.18 -12.71 -3.73
CA PHE A 40 -19.70 -11.38 -3.38
C PHE A 40 -20.66 -10.80 -4.43
N GLY A 41 -20.78 -11.42 -5.60
CA GLY A 41 -21.48 -10.90 -6.77
C GLY A 41 -20.55 -10.17 -7.73
N ASN A 42 -21.05 -9.92 -8.95
CA ASN A 42 -20.24 -9.37 -10.05
C ASN A 42 -20.24 -7.82 -10.13
N GLY A 43 -20.74 -7.14 -9.11
CA GLY A 43 -20.82 -5.68 -9.04
C GLY A 43 -22.03 -5.07 -9.77
N ARG A 44 -22.84 -5.85 -10.50
CA ARG A 44 -23.97 -5.36 -11.31
C ARG A 44 -25.34 -5.83 -10.82
N ASP A 45 -25.47 -7.03 -10.30
CA ASP A 45 -26.76 -7.72 -10.10
C ASP A 45 -27.22 -7.74 -8.64
N GLY A 46 -27.06 -6.63 -7.88
CA GLY A 46 -27.56 -6.53 -6.51
C GLY A 46 -26.79 -7.36 -5.47
N GLY A 47 -25.66 -7.95 -5.83
CA GLY A 47 -24.75 -8.61 -4.90
C GLY A 47 -24.08 -7.63 -3.91
N ARG A 48 -23.39 -8.18 -2.91
CA ARG A 48 -22.67 -7.40 -1.90
C ARG A 48 -21.51 -6.56 -2.50
N LEU A 49 -20.88 -7.05 -3.57
CA LEU A 49 -19.79 -6.36 -4.24
C LEU A 49 -20.29 -5.12 -4.98
N HIS A 50 -19.61 -4.00 -4.82
CA HIS A 50 -19.66 -2.87 -5.73
C HIS A 50 -18.55 -2.99 -6.77
N SER A 51 -17.31 -3.11 -6.32
CA SER A 51 -16.12 -3.21 -7.18
C SER A 51 -14.98 -3.96 -6.49
N ALA A 52 -14.09 -4.52 -7.31
CA ALA A 52 -12.86 -5.15 -6.87
C ALA A 52 -11.68 -4.62 -7.67
N TYR A 53 -10.52 -4.56 -7.01
CA TYR A 53 -9.29 -4.03 -7.56
C TYR A 53 -8.11 -4.94 -7.27
N LEU A 54 -7.14 -4.92 -8.18
CA LEU A 54 -5.76 -5.33 -7.92
C LEU A 54 -4.93 -4.11 -7.52
N TYR A 55 -3.97 -4.30 -6.60
CA TYR A 55 -2.94 -3.29 -6.35
C TYR A 55 -1.58 -3.96 -6.14
N GLY A 56 -0.54 -3.20 -5.87
CA GLY A 56 0.78 -3.77 -5.62
C GLY A 56 1.56 -4.14 -6.89
N SER A 57 2.40 -5.17 -6.80
CA SER A 57 3.38 -5.50 -7.86
C SER A 57 2.76 -6.14 -9.09
N VAL A 58 1.69 -6.92 -8.93
CA VAL A 58 1.05 -7.66 -10.04
C VAL A 58 0.53 -6.71 -11.13
N PRO A 59 -0.37 -5.74 -10.83
CA PRO A 59 -0.87 -4.83 -11.87
C PRO A 59 0.18 -3.81 -12.34
N ARG A 60 1.30 -3.64 -11.62
CA ARG A 60 2.42 -2.80 -12.09
C ARG A 60 3.39 -3.53 -13.02
N GLY A 61 3.25 -4.84 -13.21
CA GLY A 61 4.16 -5.64 -14.01
C GLY A 61 5.54 -5.86 -13.38
N THR A 62 5.65 -5.70 -12.05
CA THR A 62 6.91 -5.85 -11.30
C THR A 62 6.92 -7.05 -10.37
N ALA A 63 5.89 -7.88 -10.44
CA ALA A 63 5.77 -9.10 -9.63
C ALA A 63 6.78 -10.17 -10.04
N THR A 64 7.30 -10.89 -9.04
CA THR A 64 8.22 -12.02 -9.23
C THR A 64 7.53 -13.31 -8.77
N PRO A 65 7.42 -14.35 -9.64
CA PRO A 65 6.80 -15.60 -9.26
C PRO A 65 7.43 -16.26 -8.02
N GLY A 66 6.58 -16.78 -7.12
CA GLY A 66 6.98 -17.41 -5.86
C GLY A 66 7.50 -16.44 -4.79
N THR A 67 7.39 -15.12 -5.02
CA THR A 67 7.89 -14.11 -4.07
C THR A 67 6.90 -12.96 -3.87
N SER A 68 6.08 -12.66 -4.86
CA SER A 68 5.12 -11.54 -4.81
C SER A 68 3.76 -12.02 -4.36
N ASP A 69 3.15 -11.23 -3.48
CA ASP A 69 1.78 -11.43 -3.01
C ASP A 69 0.77 -11.01 -4.10
N LEU A 70 -0.43 -11.58 -4.07
CA LEU A 70 -1.59 -11.06 -4.79
C LEU A 70 -2.36 -10.13 -3.86
N ASP A 71 -2.37 -8.86 -4.19
CA ASP A 71 -3.01 -7.81 -3.38
C ASP A 71 -4.37 -7.42 -3.99
N LEU A 72 -5.44 -7.61 -3.22
CA LEU A 72 -6.83 -7.34 -3.61
C LEU A 72 -7.47 -6.28 -2.70
N LEU A 73 -8.30 -5.41 -3.29
CA LEU A 73 -9.22 -4.55 -2.54
C LEU A 73 -10.65 -4.83 -3.01
N LEU A 74 -11.53 -5.14 -2.05
CA LEU A 74 -12.96 -5.34 -2.28
C LEU A 74 -13.73 -4.18 -1.67
N ALA A 75 -14.53 -3.49 -2.49
CA ALA A 75 -15.45 -2.45 -2.08
C ALA A 75 -16.88 -3.01 -2.03
N LEU A 76 -17.45 -3.10 -0.83
CA LEU A 76 -18.80 -3.65 -0.61
C LEU A 76 -19.84 -2.54 -0.51
N ARG A 77 -21.08 -2.85 -0.92
CA ARG A 77 -22.21 -1.93 -0.86
C ARG A 77 -22.76 -1.73 0.56
N ASN A 78 -22.63 -2.76 1.42
CA ASN A 78 -23.05 -2.68 2.81
C ASN A 78 -22.08 -1.87 3.67
N HIS A 79 -22.64 -1.11 4.59
CA HIS A 79 -21.88 -0.34 5.58
C HIS A 79 -22.52 -0.50 6.97
N PRO A 80 -21.72 -0.82 8.01
CA PRO A 80 -20.34 -1.29 7.92
C PRO A 80 -20.20 -2.68 7.27
N THR A 81 -18.97 -3.05 6.89
CA THR A 81 -18.67 -4.42 6.50
C THR A 81 -18.80 -5.36 7.71
N THR A 82 -19.25 -6.58 7.49
CA THR A 82 -19.57 -7.52 8.56
C THR A 82 -18.43 -8.52 8.83
N PRO A 83 -18.41 -9.20 10.00
CA PRO A 83 -17.49 -10.31 10.25
C PRO A 83 -17.63 -11.45 9.23
N ALA A 84 -18.84 -11.69 8.71
CA ALA A 84 -19.06 -12.68 7.66
C ALA A 84 -18.38 -12.28 6.34
N ASP A 85 -18.45 -10.99 5.96
CA ASP A 85 -17.73 -10.50 4.78
C ASP A 85 -16.22 -10.69 4.93
N ARG A 86 -15.69 -10.47 6.14
CA ARG A 86 -14.26 -10.71 6.43
C ARG A 86 -13.91 -12.19 6.31
N ALA A 87 -14.72 -13.08 6.89
CA ALA A 87 -14.53 -14.53 6.81
C ALA A 87 -14.56 -15.04 5.35
N ASP A 88 -15.51 -14.55 4.53
CA ASP A 88 -15.59 -14.88 3.11
C ASP A 88 -14.34 -14.40 2.35
N ALA A 89 -13.83 -13.20 2.64
CA ALA A 89 -12.62 -12.66 2.03
C ALA A 89 -11.35 -13.44 2.44
N ASP A 90 -11.25 -13.86 3.70
CA ASP A 90 -10.16 -14.69 4.20
C ASP A 90 -10.18 -16.09 3.57
N ALA A 91 -11.36 -16.70 3.45
CA ALA A 91 -11.54 -17.99 2.77
C ALA A 91 -11.16 -17.91 1.29
N LEU A 92 -11.55 -16.84 0.61
CA LEU A 92 -11.18 -16.57 -0.79
C LEU A 92 -9.66 -16.46 -0.92
N GLY A 93 -9.00 -15.68 -0.06
CA GLY A 93 -7.55 -15.53 -0.04
C GLY A 93 -6.83 -16.85 0.18
N ALA A 94 -7.23 -17.62 1.19
CA ALA A 94 -6.65 -18.93 1.50
C ALA A 94 -6.80 -19.93 0.34
N ALA A 95 -7.95 -19.93 -0.35
CA ALA A 95 -8.19 -20.83 -1.48
C ALA A 95 -7.32 -20.47 -2.71
N LEU A 96 -7.05 -19.18 -2.96
CA LEU A 96 -6.15 -18.75 -4.02
C LEU A 96 -4.69 -19.08 -3.67
N ASP A 97 -4.26 -18.82 -2.44
CA ASP A 97 -2.91 -19.11 -1.97
C ASP A 97 -2.58 -20.61 -2.06
N ALA A 98 -3.52 -21.47 -1.68
CA ALA A 98 -3.34 -22.92 -1.75
C ALA A 98 -3.26 -23.49 -3.18
N GLU A 99 -3.88 -22.80 -4.17
CA GLU A 99 -3.94 -23.31 -5.56
C GLU A 99 -2.79 -22.80 -6.44
N PHE A 100 -2.29 -21.58 -6.18
CA PHE A 100 -1.38 -20.89 -7.08
C PHE A 100 0.01 -20.67 -6.48
N ALA A 101 0.95 -21.56 -6.76
CA ALA A 101 2.34 -21.49 -6.26
C ALA A 101 3.16 -20.30 -6.79
N GLN A 102 2.66 -19.54 -7.77
CA GLN A 102 3.32 -18.34 -8.29
C GLN A 102 3.18 -17.11 -7.40
N ILE A 103 2.28 -17.14 -6.39
CA ILE A 103 2.15 -16.09 -5.39
C ILE A 103 2.69 -16.57 -4.03
N ASP A 104 3.12 -15.62 -3.19
CA ASP A 104 3.63 -15.86 -1.82
C ASP A 104 2.61 -15.34 -0.77
N GLY A 105 1.33 -15.51 -1.09
CA GLY A 105 0.21 -15.10 -0.25
C GLY A 105 -0.81 -14.21 -0.96
N VAL A 106 -1.97 -14.04 -0.31
CA VAL A 106 -3.06 -13.17 -0.78
C VAL A 106 -3.45 -12.17 0.30
N GLY A 107 -3.26 -10.89 0.00
CA GLY A 107 -3.75 -9.79 0.83
C GLY A 107 -5.13 -9.32 0.36
N VAL A 108 -6.14 -9.30 1.24
CA VAL A 108 -7.47 -8.78 0.90
C VAL A 108 -7.84 -7.62 1.81
N LEU A 109 -7.82 -6.40 1.26
CA LEU A 109 -8.42 -5.24 1.89
C LEU A 109 -9.92 -5.24 1.64
N LEU A 110 -10.71 -5.01 2.68
CA LEU A 110 -12.17 -5.04 2.63
C LEU A 110 -12.72 -3.74 3.22
N PHE A 111 -13.43 -2.97 2.39
CA PHE A 111 -14.04 -1.70 2.80
C PHE A 111 -15.46 -1.60 2.26
N SER A 112 -16.29 -0.76 2.90
CA SER A 112 -17.53 -0.29 2.29
C SER A 112 -17.26 0.83 1.30
N VAL A 113 -18.09 0.95 0.27
CA VAL A 113 -18.05 2.09 -0.68
C VAL A 113 -18.21 3.41 0.06
N GLU A 114 -19.13 3.47 1.04
CA GLU A 114 -19.37 4.66 1.84
C GLU A 114 -18.10 5.15 2.53
N ARG A 115 -17.31 4.23 3.12
CA ARG A 115 -16.02 4.57 3.73
C ARG A 115 -15.03 5.07 2.68
N LEU A 116 -14.87 4.35 1.56
CA LEU A 116 -13.89 4.71 0.52
C LEU A 116 -14.15 6.09 -0.10
N LEU A 117 -15.43 6.48 -0.21
CA LEU A 117 -15.86 7.77 -0.77
C LEU A 117 -16.06 8.86 0.28
N SER A 118 -15.87 8.57 1.57
CA SER A 118 -16.07 9.58 2.63
C SER A 118 -15.07 10.73 2.50
N GLU A 119 -15.48 11.93 2.94
CA GLU A 119 -14.61 13.11 2.96
C GLU A 119 -13.35 12.87 3.80
N LEU A 120 -13.47 12.11 4.89
CA LEU A 120 -12.36 11.78 5.78
C LEU A 120 -11.28 10.94 5.09
N GLU A 121 -11.70 10.02 4.21
CA GLU A 121 -10.80 9.12 3.50
C GLU A 121 -10.41 9.62 2.10
N ARG A 122 -10.93 10.77 1.67
CA ARG A 122 -10.71 11.32 0.33
C ARG A 122 -9.25 11.35 -0.08
N HIS A 123 -8.34 11.80 0.81
CA HIS A 123 -6.92 11.93 0.54
C HIS A 123 -6.07 10.76 1.09
N ASP A 124 -6.70 9.68 1.50
CA ASP A 124 -6.05 8.42 1.93
C ASP A 124 -6.59 7.26 1.09
N LEU A 125 -7.66 6.59 1.53
CA LEU A 125 -8.22 5.45 0.81
C LEU A 125 -8.75 5.85 -0.58
N GLY A 126 -9.35 7.04 -0.74
CA GLY A 126 -9.80 7.54 -2.04
C GLY A 126 -8.64 7.74 -3.01
N TRP A 127 -7.56 8.36 -2.55
CA TRP A 127 -6.34 8.47 -3.34
C TRP A 127 -5.75 7.09 -3.67
N PHE A 128 -5.71 6.17 -2.70
CA PHE A 128 -5.21 4.80 -2.90
C PHE A 128 -5.98 4.08 -4.01
N VAL A 129 -7.32 4.14 -3.96
CA VAL A 129 -8.18 3.54 -5.01
C VAL A 129 -7.92 4.19 -6.37
N SER A 130 -7.83 5.52 -6.44
CA SER A 130 -7.67 6.23 -7.72
C SER A 130 -6.31 6.05 -8.36
N CYS A 131 -5.23 6.04 -7.56
CA CYS A 131 -3.87 6.11 -8.09
C CYS A 131 -3.13 4.76 -8.02
N LEU A 132 -3.43 3.90 -7.06
CA LEU A 132 -2.67 2.67 -6.83
C LEU A 132 -3.46 1.39 -7.11
N CYS A 133 -4.78 1.47 -7.25
CA CYS A 133 -5.64 0.31 -7.51
C CYS A 133 -6.04 0.24 -8.99
N THR A 134 -5.96 -0.96 -9.56
CA THR A 134 -6.37 -1.29 -10.93
C THR A 134 -7.72 -1.98 -10.91
N PRO A 135 -8.76 -1.47 -11.60
CA PRO A 135 -10.08 -2.10 -11.64
C PRO A 135 -10.00 -3.55 -12.15
N LEU A 136 -10.62 -4.46 -11.41
CA LEU A 136 -10.71 -5.87 -11.75
C LEU A 136 -12.14 -6.29 -12.07
N LEU A 137 -13.11 -5.82 -11.27
CA LEU A 137 -14.53 -6.19 -11.41
C LEU A 137 -15.43 -5.07 -10.87
N GLY A 138 -16.59 -4.83 -11.51
CA GLY A 138 -17.53 -3.78 -11.12
C GLY A 138 -17.20 -2.40 -11.68
N GLU A 139 -17.77 -1.35 -11.08
CA GLU A 139 -17.59 0.03 -11.49
C GLU A 139 -16.31 0.62 -10.85
N ASP A 140 -15.62 1.52 -11.55
CA ASP A 140 -14.43 2.17 -11.02
C ASP A 140 -14.80 3.36 -10.11
N LEU A 141 -14.61 3.21 -8.81
CA LEU A 141 -14.86 4.30 -7.83
C LEU A 141 -13.99 5.54 -8.07
N ALA A 142 -12.89 5.43 -8.81
CA ALA A 142 -12.06 6.58 -9.15
C ALA A 142 -12.81 7.61 -9.99
N GLU A 143 -13.86 7.23 -10.72
CA GLU A 143 -14.72 8.14 -11.48
C GLU A 143 -15.51 9.10 -10.57
N GLN A 144 -15.68 8.74 -9.30
CA GLN A 144 -16.37 9.55 -8.29
C GLN A 144 -15.40 10.32 -7.38
N LEU A 145 -14.10 10.17 -7.57
CA LEU A 145 -13.05 10.76 -6.76
C LEU A 145 -12.30 11.85 -7.54
N PRO A 146 -11.70 12.84 -6.83
CA PRO A 146 -10.90 13.84 -7.52
C PRO A 146 -9.62 13.24 -8.11
N ARG A 147 -9.05 13.95 -9.08
CA ARG A 147 -7.65 13.69 -9.51
C ARG A 147 -6.70 14.29 -8.48
N TYR A 148 -5.60 13.60 -8.17
CA TYR A 148 -4.70 13.96 -7.08
C TYR A 148 -3.39 14.56 -7.59
N ARG A 149 -2.91 15.58 -6.89
CA ARG A 149 -1.58 16.18 -7.10
C ARG A 149 -0.69 15.91 -5.89
N PRO A 150 0.64 15.91 -6.05
CA PRO A 150 1.58 15.75 -4.93
C PRO A 150 1.57 17.01 -4.05
N THR A 151 0.61 17.12 -3.14
CA THR A 151 0.39 18.29 -2.25
C THR A 151 0.75 17.97 -0.80
N PRO A 152 1.00 19.00 0.05
CA PRO A 152 1.18 18.81 1.50
C PRO A 152 -0.04 18.16 2.18
N LEU A 153 -1.26 18.46 1.72
CA LEU A 153 -2.48 17.84 2.22
C LEU A 153 -2.48 16.34 1.92
N LEU A 154 -2.19 15.94 0.68
CA LEU A 154 -2.10 14.52 0.31
C LEU A 154 -1.02 13.81 1.13
N ALA A 155 0.16 14.42 1.28
CA ALA A 155 1.23 13.87 2.11
C ALA A 155 0.73 13.61 3.53
N ARG A 156 0.14 14.64 4.18
CA ARG A 156 -0.37 14.55 5.56
C ARG A 156 -1.39 13.42 5.73
N GLU A 157 -2.40 13.38 4.87
CA GLU A 157 -3.49 12.41 5.00
C GLU A 157 -3.07 10.98 4.64
N THR A 158 -2.03 10.81 3.83
CA THR A 158 -1.53 9.49 3.45
C THR A 158 -0.62 8.87 4.52
N ASN A 159 0.30 9.64 5.10
CA ASN A 159 1.36 9.10 5.97
C ASN A 159 1.61 9.91 7.27
N GLY A 160 0.78 10.89 7.60
CA GLY A 160 0.91 11.70 8.82
C GLY A 160 0.56 10.98 10.12
N ASP A 161 0.29 9.69 10.08
CA ASP A 161 -0.04 8.80 11.21
C ASP A 161 1.10 7.82 11.56
N LEU A 162 2.35 8.15 11.21
CA LEU A 162 3.50 7.30 11.55
C LEU A 162 3.73 7.19 13.07
N GLY A 163 3.45 8.26 13.82
CA GLY A 163 3.70 8.34 15.27
C GLY A 163 3.14 7.17 16.07
N PRO A 164 1.85 6.82 15.96
CA PRO A 164 1.22 5.70 16.64
C PRO A 164 1.82 4.31 16.33
N GLU A 165 2.52 4.15 15.21
CA GLU A 165 3.14 2.87 14.85
C GLU A 165 4.45 2.60 15.58
N VAL A 166 5.19 3.64 15.95
CA VAL A 166 6.53 3.50 16.55
C VAL A 166 6.52 2.70 17.87
N PRO A 167 5.63 2.96 18.85
CA PRO A 167 5.54 2.14 20.04
C PRO A 167 5.27 0.65 19.75
N ARG A 168 4.35 0.37 18.82
CA ARG A 168 4.03 -1.00 18.40
C ARG A 168 5.22 -1.72 17.77
N TRP A 169 6.05 -0.99 17.01
CA TRP A 169 7.28 -1.56 16.45
C TRP A 169 8.31 -1.87 17.51
N HIS A 170 8.46 -1.02 18.55
CA HIS A 170 9.32 -1.31 19.69
C HIS A 170 8.87 -2.58 20.42
N GLU A 171 7.58 -2.71 20.70
CA GLU A 171 7.00 -3.91 21.34
C GLU A 171 7.28 -5.17 20.50
N ARG A 172 7.03 -5.12 19.20
CA ARG A 172 7.28 -6.22 18.28
C ARG A 172 8.76 -6.57 18.18
N ALA A 173 9.66 -5.57 18.14
CA ALA A 173 11.10 -5.78 18.12
C ALA A 173 11.59 -6.47 19.41
N ALA A 174 11.08 -6.05 20.58
CA ALA A 174 11.39 -6.68 21.85
C ALA A 174 10.82 -8.11 21.98
N ALA A 175 9.66 -8.38 21.38
CA ALA A 175 9.00 -9.68 21.40
C ALA A 175 9.58 -10.69 20.38
N ALA A 176 10.22 -10.24 19.30
CA ALA A 176 10.70 -11.10 18.23
C ALA A 176 11.78 -12.09 18.70
N ARG A 177 11.47 -13.39 18.64
CA ARG A 177 12.36 -14.48 19.06
C ARG A 177 13.05 -15.17 17.90
N THR A 178 12.42 -15.21 16.73
CA THR A 178 12.90 -15.91 15.54
C THR A 178 13.37 -14.94 14.46
N ASP A 179 14.22 -15.43 13.57
CA ASP A 179 14.66 -14.66 12.39
C ASP A 179 13.49 -14.36 11.44
N ALA A 180 12.51 -15.25 11.35
CA ALA A 180 11.31 -15.05 10.53
C ALA A 180 10.50 -13.83 11.05
N GLU A 181 10.28 -13.74 12.36
CA GLU A 181 9.60 -12.60 12.99
C GLU A 181 10.37 -11.29 12.77
N ARG A 182 11.69 -11.31 12.90
CA ARG A 182 12.57 -10.15 12.65
C ARG A 182 12.50 -9.71 11.20
N ARG A 183 12.53 -10.65 10.24
CA ARG A 183 12.38 -10.33 8.80
C ARG A 183 11.00 -9.74 8.51
N THR A 184 9.93 -10.31 9.05
CA THR A 184 8.58 -9.77 8.89
C THR A 184 8.50 -8.33 9.42
N LEU A 185 9.07 -8.07 10.60
CA LEU A 185 9.11 -6.72 11.19
C LEU A 185 9.92 -5.76 10.33
N SER A 186 11.15 -6.12 9.93
CA SER A 186 12.04 -5.26 9.15
C SER A 186 11.43 -4.92 7.78
N ARG A 187 10.73 -5.88 7.14
CA ARG A 187 9.99 -5.67 5.88
C ARG A 187 8.90 -4.61 6.06
N GLY A 188 8.05 -4.77 7.08
CA GLY A 188 6.94 -3.85 7.33
C GLY A 188 7.41 -2.44 7.69
N VAL A 189 8.34 -2.34 8.63
CA VAL A 189 8.93 -1.06 9.06
C VAL A 189 9.66 -0.38 7.90
N GLY A 190 10.52 -1.10 7.17
CA GLY A 190 11.27 -0.56 6.05
C GLY A 190 10.37 0.00 4.94
N ARG A 191 9.32 -0.74 4.56
CA ARG A 191 8.32 -0.29 3.57
C ARG A 191 7.59 0.97 4.05
N ARG A 192 7.17 1.01 5.32
CA ARG A 192 6.46 2.17 5.87
C ARG A 192 7.35 3.39 5.92
N LEU A 193 8.60 3.27 6.41
CA LEU A 193 9.55 4.38 6.49
C LEU A 193 9.90 4.93 5.11
N ALA A 194 10.20 4.07 4.12
CA ALA A 194 10.54 4.51 2.78
C ALA A 194 9.36 5.26 2.11
N ARG A 195 8.13 4.79 2.26
CA ARG A 195 6.93 5.46 1.75
C ARG A 195 6.66 6.79 2.46
N THR A 196 6.81 6.83 3.78
CA THR A 196 6.66 8.08 4.55
C THR A 196 7.76 9.07 4.20
N GLY A 197 9.00 8.61 4.01
CA GLY A 197 10.11 9.45 3.55
C GLY A 197 9.85 10.07 2.18
N LEU A 198 9.30 9.30 1.23
CA LEU A 198 8.88 9.84 -0.06
C LEU A 198 7.81 10.92 0.10
N THR A 199 6.73 10.62 0.84
CA THR A 199 5.61 11.57 0.98
C THR A 199 6.01 12.82 1.75
N LEU A 200 7.02 12.77 2.62
CA LEU A 200 7.61 13.96 3.26
C LEU A 200 8.15 14.95 2.23
N VAL A 201 8.80 14.46 1.17
CA VAL A 201 9.43 15.29 0.15
C VAL A 201 8.61 15.42 -1.14
N MET A 202 7.58 14.62 -1.30
CA MET A 202 6.74 14.53 -2.49
C MET A 202 6.22 15.89 -2.99
N PRO A 203 5.70 16.81 -2.15
CA PRO A 203 5.24 18.11 -2.62
C PRO A 203 6.37 19.00 -3.16
N ARG A 204 7.58 18.89 -2.57
CA ARG A 204 8.78 19.65 -2.98
C ARG A 204 9.38 19.07 -4.27
N TRP A 205 9.37 17.73 -4.38
CA TRP A 205 9.83 17.03 -5.58
C TRP A 205 8.86 17.23 -6.75
N GLY A 206 7.56 17.34 -6.48
CA GLY A 206 6.50 17.48 -7.46
C GLY A 206 6.31 16.21 -8.29
N GLY A 207 6.32 15.02 -7.67
CA GLY A 207 6.18 13.74 -8.35
C GLY A 207 5.69 12.63 -7.42
N TRP A 208 5.55 11.43 -7.98
CA TRP A 208 5.12 10.23 -7.27
C TRP A 208 5.89 8.99 -7.77
N THR A 209 6.20 8.09 -6.86
CA THR A 209 6.67 6.73 -7.15
C THR A 209 6.28 5.79 -6.01
N SER A 210 5.98 4.53 -6.29
CA SER A 210 5.83 3.48 -5.28
C SER A 210 7.06 2.56 -5.21
N ASP A 211 8.06 2.77 -6.05
CA ASP A 211 9.34 2.06 -5.94
C ASP A 211 10.11 2.53 -4.70
N LEU A 212 10.45 1.57 -3.81
CA LEU A 212 11.09 1.89 -2.54
C LEU A 212 12.51 2.43 -2.71
N THR A 213 13.24 1.94 -3.72
CA THR A 213 14.62 2.40 -3.99
C THR A 213 14.59 3.83 -4.49
N GLU A 214 13.73 4.12 -5.47
CA GLU A 214 13.55 5.48 -5.97
C GLU A 214 13.05 6.41 -4.86
N SER A 215 12.13 5.95 -4.01
CA SER A 215 11.65 6.71 -2.84
C SER A 215 12.79 7.15 -1.94
N ALA A 216 13.72 6.23 -1.64
CA ALA A 216 14.89 6.54 -0.81
C ALA A 216 15.86 7.51 -1.50
N GLU A 217 16.07 7.37 -2.82
CA GLU A 217 16.95 8.26 -3.58
C GLU A 217 16.35 9.68 -3.69
N VAL A 218 15.05 9.78 -3.93
CA VAL A 218 14.35 11.08 -3.93
C VAL A 218 14.42 11.73 -2.56
N PHE A 219 14.12 10.99 -1.49
CA PHE A 219 14.25 11.48 -0.11
C PHE A 219 15.66 12.00 0.18
N GLY A 220 16.70 11.25 -0.19
CA GLY A 220 18.09 11.59 0.08
C GLY A 220 18.57 12.90 -0.55
N ARG A 221 17.90 13.40 -1.60
CA ARG A 221 18.20 14.71 -2.21
C ARG A 221 17.81 15.88 -1.30
N TYR A 222 16.83 15.68 -0.43
CA TYR A 222 16.29 16.71 0.48
C TYR A 222 16.80 16.56 1.90
N TYR A 223 17.22 15.33 2.28
CA TYR A 223 17.74 14.97 3.61
C TYR A 223 19.01 14.11 3.46
N PRO A 224 20.11 14.70 2.97
CA PRO A 224 21.35 13.96 2.68
C PRO A 224 21.96 13.29 3.92
N GLU A 225 21.78 13.87 5.10
CA GLU A 225 22.24 13.34 6.39
C GLU A 225 21.53 12.06 6.82
N ARG A 226 20.32 11.82 6.29
CA ARG A 226 19.49 10.63 6.55
C ARG A 226 19.41 9.67 5.34
N ALA A 227 20.04 10.03 4.22
CA ALA A 227 19.94 9.27 2.98
C ALA A 227 20.40 7.81 3.13
N ALA A 228 21.50 7.56 3.85
CA ALA A 228 22.01 6.20 4.06
C ALA A 228 21.01 5.34 4.84
N GLN A 229 20.42 5.86 5.90
CA GLN A 229 19.39 5.14 6.69
C GLN A 229 18.14 4.86 5.88
N MET A 230 17.70 5.80 5.04
CA MET A 230 16.53 5.61 4.19
C MET A 230 16.76 4.54 3.10
N ARG A 231 17.99 4.46 2.54
CA ARG A 231 18.36 3.35 1.63
C ARG A 231 18.31 2.00 2.35
N VAL A 232 18.79 1.93 3.59
CA VAL A 232 18.67 0.70 4.40
C VAL A 232 17.20 0.36 4.65
N ALA A 233 16.34 1.33 4.95
CA ALA A 233 14.90 1.10 5.09
C ALA A 233 14.27 0.55 3.80
N ALA A 234 14.56 1.14 2.65
CA ALA A 234 14.08 0.69 1.35
C ALA A 234 14.58 -0.74 1.04
N ALA A 235 15.85 -1.03 1.30
CA ALA A 235 16.44 -2.35 1.13
C ALA A 235 15.76 -3.40 2.01
N ALA A 236 15.56 -3.13 3.31
CA ALA A 236 14.85 -4.02 4.23
C ALA A 236 13.39 -4.25 3.82
N GLY A 237 12.74 -3.24 3.24
CA GLY A 237 11.39 -3.34 2.69
C GLY A 237 11.28 -4.29 1.48
N ARG A 238 12.36 -4.50 0.72
CA ARG A 238 12.45 -5.39 -0.44
C ARG A 238 13.05 -6.75 -0.07
N THR A 239 14.18 -6.72 0.61
CA THR A 239 14.93 -7.91 1.06
C THR A 239 15.01 -7.87 2.58
N PRO A 240 14.06 -8.51 3.27
CA PRO A 240 13.96 -8.44 4.72
C PRO A 240 15.20 -8.99 5.43
N THR A 241 15.61 -8.34 6.52
CA THR A 241 16.75 -8.75 7.34
C THR A 241 16.31 -9.15 8.75
N ALA A 242 17.04 -10.10 9.34
CA ALA A 242 16.91 -10.46 10.76
C ALA A 242 17.94 -9.73 11.64
N ASP A 243 18.80 -8.87 11.07
CA ASP A 243 19.86 -8.15 11.79
C ASP A 243 19.25 -7.18 12.83
N PRO A 244 19.48 -7.42 14.14
CA PRO A 244 18.97 -6.57 15.20
C PRO A 244 19.48 -5.12 15.12
N ALA A 245 20.71 -4.91 14.60
CA ALA A 245 21.27 -3.56 14.48
C ALA A 245 20.50 -2.73 13.46
N VAL A 246 20.13 -3.34 12.32
CA VAL A 246 19.28 -2.69 11.31
C VAL A 246 17.89 -2.39 11.89
N ILE A 247 17.26 -3.34 12.57
CA ILE A 247 15.94 -3.14 13.18
C ILE A 247 16.00 -2.00 14.22
N THR A 248 17.02 -1.98 15.07
CA THR A 248 17.20 -0.92 16.07
C THR A 248 17.35 0.44 15.40
N MET A 249 18.18 0.56 14.36
CA MET A 249 18.35 1.80 13.62
C MET A 249 17.04 2.27 12.99
N LEU A 250 16.27 1.36 12.37
CA LEU A 250 14.98 1.70 11.76
C LEU A 250 13.97 2.19 12.81
N VAL A 251 13.83 1.45 13.92
CA VAL A 251 12.76 1.67 14.89
C VAL A 251 13.12 2.76 15.91
N SER A 252 14.38 2.83 16.35
CA SER A 252 14.80 3.68 17.46
C SER A 252 15.54 4.98 17.06
N ASP A 253 15.94 5.10 15.78
CA ASP A 253 16.61 6.31 15.28
C ASP A 253 15.82 6.92 14.10
N LEU A 254 15.70 6.21 12.96
CA LEU A 254 15.06 6.79 11.76
C LEU A 254 13.58 7.07 11.96
N ALA A 255 12.83 6.16 12.59
CA ALA A 255 11.37 6.32 12.75
C ALA A 255 11.01 7.52 13.65
N PRO A 256 11.56 7.68 14.87
CA PRO A 256 11.26 8.84 15.71
C PRO A 256 11.64 10.17 15.06
N TRP A 257 12.80 10.22 14.38
CA TRP A 257 13.20 11.40 13.64
C TRP A 257 12.19 11.74 12.53
N LEU A 258 11.80 10.72 11.73
CA LEU A 258 10.87 10.90 10.63
C LEU A 258 9.49 11.36 11.13
N VAL A 259 9.02 10.87 12.28
CA VAL A 259 7.77 11.33 12.92
C VAL A 259 7.86 12.82 13.27
N ALA A 260 8.95 13.24 13.92
CA ALA A 260 9.14 14.63 14.31
C ALA A 260 9.21 15.56 13.09
N GLU A 261 10.00 15.21 12.09
CA GLU A 261 10.16 15.98 10.86
C GLU A 261 8.86 16.05 10.05
N TYR A 262 8.15 14.92 9.93
CA TYR A 262 6.87 14.86 9.21
C TYR A 262 5.82 15.77 9.85
N ARG A 263 5.72 15.74 11.19
CA ARG A 263 4.84 16.62 11.96
C ARG A 263 5.18 18.09 11.75
N ALA A 264 6.47 18.43 11.74
CA ALA A 264 6.93 19.80 11.55
C ALA A 264 6.61 20.33 10.13
N VAL A 265 6.72 19.48 9.09
CA VAL A 265 6.55 19.89 7.69
C VAL A 265 5.09 19.84 7.24
N HIS A 266 4.35 18.79 7.58
CA HIS A 266 3.00 18.54 7.06
C HIS A 266 1.90 18.54 8.12
N GLY A 267 2.25 18.45 9.39
CA GLY A 267 1.31 18.19 10.48
C GLY A 267 0.96 16.71 10.62
N GLU A 268 -0.05 16.43 11.42
CA GLU A 268 -0.55 15.07 11.67
C GLU A 268 -1.78 14.77 10.83
N LYS A 269 -1.92 13.51 10.45
CA LYS A 269 -3.13 12.98 9.81
C LYS A 269 -4.32 13.12 10.76
N ALA A 270 -5.48 13.50 10.22
CA ALA A 270 -6.71 13.54 10.98
C ALA A 270 -7.02 12.15 11.59
N PRO A 271 -7.45 12.07 12.87
CA PRO A 271 -7.83 10.78 13.47
C PRO A 271 -8.92 10.06 12.67
N ARG A 272 -8.82 8.75 12.59
CA ARG A 272 -9.84 7.88 12.00
C ARG A 272 -10.64 7.21 13.13
N PRO A 273 -11.98 7.15 13.04
CA PRO A 273 -12.83 6.47 14.02
C PRO A 273 -12.64 4.97 14.04
#